data_12509b5ae83eac9254f286df364159b6
#
_entry.id   12509b5ae83eac9254f286df364159b6
#
_cell.length_a   1.000
_cell.length_b   1.000
_cell.length_c   1.000
_cell.angle_alpha   90.00
_cell.angle_beta   90.00
_cell.angle_gamma   90.00
#
_symmetry.space_group_name_H-M   'P 1'
#
loop_
_entity.id
_entity.type
_entity.pdbx_description
1 polymer ?
#
loop_
_entity_poly.entity_id
_entity_poly.type
_entity_poly.pdbx_seq_one_letter_code
_entity_poly.pdbx_strand_id
1 'polypeptide(L)'
;AWISDRLRSLPHDMLVGGPKDNWELGTRDTGAYATLSEVVRYFEWLGSQVTDETDRRAKFIAAGQAIHAHETALTDAMINGTGNLPGLAEMAGVHIIGGADNPAREGLVALYIDNVASVDVVSALNAQGIRTHLRKADHYSGNILDPLGLDGCVRVSMCHYNSRQEIAQFLTAMKQIADPDAGRGA
;
A
#
# COMPACT_ATOMS: atom_id res chain seq x y z
N ALA A 1 22.70 -12.46 1.88
CA ALA A 1 21.38 -12.93 2.36
C ALA A 1 21.55 -13.63 3.70
N TRP A 2 20.54 -13.56 4.57
CA TRP A 2 20.43 -14.42 5.75
C TRP A 2 19.61 -15.65 5.39
N ILE A 3 20.17 -16.83 5.61
CA ILE A 3 19.52 -18.11 5.28
C ILE A 3 19.28 -18.86 6.59
N SER A 4 18.02 -19.20 6.88
CA SER A 4 17.65 -19.96 8.06
C SER A 4 18.17 -21.40 8.01
N ASP A 5 18.40 -22.00 9.15
CA ASP A 5 18.90 -23.39 9.24
C ASP A 5 17.94 -24.39 8.55
N ARG A 6 16.63 -24.08 8.55
CA ARG A 6 15.63 -24.91 7.83
C ARG A 6 15.84 -24.96 6.32
N LEU A 7 16.39 -23.90 5.71
CA LEU A 7 16.62 -23.81 4.27
C LEU A 7 17.99 -24.34 3.87
N ARG A 8 18.98 -24.33 4.78
CA ARG A 8 20.38 -24.73 4.46
C ARG A 8 20.50 -26.17 3.96
N SER A 9 19.61 -27.06 4.41
CA SER A 9 19.61 -28.48 4.03
C SER A 9 18.90 -28.75 2.70
N LEU A 10 18.21 -27.76 2.12
CA LEU A 10 17.48 -27.93 0.86
C LEU A 10 18.43 -27.82 -0.34
N PRO A 11 18.20 -28.63 -1.38
CA PRO A 11 18.90 -28.47 -2.64
C PRO A 11 18.69 -27.06 -3.19
N HIS A 12 19.74 -26.41 -3.66
CA HIS A 12 19.70 -25.09 -4.29
C HIS A 12 20.75 -24.99 -5.39
N ASP A 13 20.54 -24.06 -6.31
CA ASP A 13 21.51 -23.78 -7.35
C ASP A 13 22.76 -23.14 -6.77
N MET A 14 23.92 -23.46 -7.34
CA MET A 14 25.22 -22.94 -6.93
C MET A 14 26.03 -22.54 -8.15
N LEU A 15 26.90 -21.57 -7.97
CA LEU A 15 27.91 -21.24 -9.00
C LEU A 15 28.92 -22.36 -9.14
N VAL A 16 29.24 -22.74 -10.37
CA VAL A 16 30.27 -23.73 -10.65
C VAL A 16 31.61 -23.26 -10.07
N GLY A 17 32.22 -24.09 -9.22
CA GLY A 17 33.46 -23.77 -8.53
C GLY A 17 33.31 -22.85 -7.31
N GLY A 18 32.09 -22.46 -6.96
CA GLY A 18 31.81 -21.71 -5.73
C GLY A 18 31.79 -22.57 -4.47
N PRO A 19 31.83 -21.94 -3.27
CA PRO A 19 31.67 -22.65 -2.00
C PRO A 19 30.33 -23.35 -1.91
N LYS A 20 30.29 -24.53 -1.28
CA LYS A 20 29.06 -25.37 -1.19
C LYS A 20 27.87 -24.69 -0.51
N ASP A 21 28.12 -23.77 0.41
CA ASP A 21 27.08 -23.07 1.17
C ASP A 21 26.83 -21.64 0.66
N ASN A 22 27.22 -21.35 -0.58
CA ASN A 22 27.00 -20.03 -1.18
C ASN A 22 25.64 -19.98 -1.88
N TRP A 23 24.72 -19.21 -1.32
CA TRP A 23 23.39 -18.95 -1.85
C TRP A 23 23.36 -17.76 -2.84
N GLU A 24 24.50 -17.18 -3.14
CA GLU A 24 24.61 -16.05 -4.06
C GLU A 24 25.00 -16.56 -5.46
N LEU A 25 24.14 -16.31 -6.44
CA LEU A 25 24.29 -16.80 -7.81
C LEU A 25 24.94 -15.77 -8.75
N GLY A 26 25.48 -14.67 -8.22
CA GLY A 26 26.08 -13.63 -9.06
C GLY A 26 26.88 -12.61 -8.28
N THR A 27 27.28 -11.55 -8.98
CA THR A 27 27.98 -10.41 -8.38
C THR A 27 27.06 -9.66 -7.42
N ARG A 28 27.58 -9.34 -6.25
CA ARG A 28 26.85 -8.58 -5.24
C ARG A 28 26.58 -7.16 -5.73
N ASP A 29 25.33 -6.73 -5.59
CA ASP A 29 24.96 -5.34 -5.81
C ASP A 29 25.28 -4.52 -4.54
N THR A 30 26.46 -3.89 -4.54
CA THR A 30 26.91 -3.06 -3.42
C THR A 30 26.05 -1.81 -3.24
N GLY A 31 25.44 -1.29 -4.31
CA GLY A 31 24.48 -0.19 -4.27
C GLY A 31 23.23 -0.54 -3.50
N ALA A 32 22.65 -1.73 -3.74
CA ALA A 32 21.50 -2.22 -2.99
C ALA A 32 21.80 -2.41 -1.49
N TYR A 33 22.97 -2.90 -1.14
CA TYR A 33 23.39 -3.01 0.27
C TYR A 33 23.55 -1.64 0.94
N ALA A 34 24.13 -0.66 0.23
CA ALA A 34 24.24 0.71 0.74
C ALA A 34 22.84 1.32 0.97
N THR A 35 21.94 1.16 -0.01
CA THR A 35 20.54 1.63 0.11
C THR A 35 19.85 1.00 1.32
N LEU A 36 19.99 -0.32 1.54
CA LEU A 36 19.41 -0.97 2.71
C LEU A 36 19.97 -0.38 4.02
N SER A 37 21.27 -0.05 4.05
CA SER A 37 21.88 0.58 5.22
C SER A 37 21.28 1.96 5.52
N GLU A 38 20.94 2.74 4.48
CA GLU A 38 20.28 4.03 4.66
C GLU A 38 18.80 3.87 5.10
N VAL A 39 18.09 2.85 4.62
CA VAL A 39 16.76 2.51 5.13
C VAL A 39 16.82 2.19 6.63
N VAL A 40 17.82 1.42 7.07
CA VAL A 40 18.03 1.14 8.51
C VAL A 40 18.25 2.43 9.28
N ARG A 41 19.08 3.35 8.79
CA ARG A 41 19.31 4.66 9.43
C ARG A 41 18.07 5.53 9.47
N TYR A 42 17.29 5.52 8.40
CA TYR A 42 16.02 6.22 8.34
C TYR A 42 15.05 5.77 9.43
N PHE A 43 14.85 4.45 9.61
CA PHE A 43 14.00 3.93 10.67
C PHE A 43 14.53 4.24 12.07
N GLU A 44 15.84 4.21 12.27
CA GLU A 44 16.48 4.61 13.54
C GLU A 44 16.22 6.10 13.84
N TRP A 45 16.37 6.96 12.83
CA TRP A 45 16.05 8.38 12.92
C TRP A 45 14.57 8.60 13.23
N LEU A 46 13.67 7.95 12.48
CA LEU A 46 12.21 8.07 12.69
C LEU A 46 11.83 7.64 14.11
N GLY A 47 12.39 6.54 14.59
CA GLY A 47 12.19 6.08 15.96
C GLY A 47 12.64 7.12 16.98
N SER A 48 13.76 7.79 16.76
CA SER A 48 14.23 8.86 17.66
C SER A 48 13.33 10.10 17.70
N GLN A 49 12.37 10.24 16.76
CA GLN A 49 11.38 11.32 16.78
C GLN A 49 10.15 10.98 17.64
N VAL A 50 9.98 9.70 18.01
CA VAL A 50 8.76 9.20 18.68
C VAL A 50 9.06 8.47 19.99
N THR A 51 10.34 8.27 20.35
CA THR A 51 10.74 7.67 21.62
C THR A 51 12.09 8.21 22.10
N ASP A 52 12.27 8.31 23.41
CA ASP A 52 13.54 8.67 24.06
C ASP A 52 14.48 7.46 24.28
N GLU A 53 14.06 6.27 23.85
CA GLU A 53 14.87 5.05 23.96
C GLU A 53 16.20 5.21 23.20
N THR A 54 17.28 4.71 23.79
CA THR A 54 18.61 4.76 23.17
C THR A 54 18.93 3.51 22.37
N ASP A 55 18.30 2.39 22.71
CA ASP A 55 18.47 1.12 22.00
C ASP A 55 17.92 1.18 20.57
N ARG A 56 18.73 0.72 19.62
CA ARG A 56 18.36 0.70 18.19
C ARG A 56 17.10 -0.13 17.93
N ARG A 57 16.98 -1.29 18.57
CA ARG A 57 15.82 -2.17 18.38
C ARG A 57 14.53 -1.52 18.91
N ALA A 58 14.61 -0.86 20.07
CA ALA A 58 13.48 -0.11 20.63
C ALA A 58 13.04 1.03 19.69
N LYS A 59 13.98 1.77 19.10
CA LYS A 59 13.67 2.81 18.08
C LYS A 59 12.97 2.23 16.86
N PHE A 60 13.43 1.08 16.34
CA PHE A 60 12.75 0.41 15.22
C PHE A 60 11.31 0.01 15.54
N ILE A 61 11.10 -0.53 16.74
CA ILE A 61 9.75 -0.91 17.18
C ILE A 61 8.86 0.33 17.29
N ALA A 62 9.34 1.41 17.88
CA ALA A 62 8.61 2.67 18.02
C ALA A 62 8.28 3.29 16.65
N ALA A 63 9.24 3.29 15.72
CA ALA A 63 9.01 3.75 14.35
C ALA A 63 7.92 2.93 13.65
N GLY A 64 7.98 1.60 13.73
CA GLY A 64 6.97 0.71 13.14
C GLY A 64 5.58 0.93 13.73
N GLN A 65 5.48 1.10 15.05
CA GLN A 65 4.21 1.40 15.72
C GLN A 65 3.63 2.76 15.30
N ALA A 66 4.47 3.79 15.18
CA ALA A 66 4.05 5.11 14.73
C ALA A 66 3.57 5.10 13.26
N ILE A 67 4.28 4.41 12.38
CA ILE A 67 3.88 4.19 10.99
C ILE A 67 2.52 3.50 10.93
N HIS A 68 2.38 2.38 11.60
CA HIS A 68 1.14 1.60 11.62
C HIS A 68 -0.05 2.43 12.13
N ALA A 69 0.11 3.15 13.23
CA ALA A 69 -0.92 4.01 13.78
C ALA A 69 -1.33 5.12 12.80
N HIS A 70 -0.36 5.75 12.12
CA HIS A 70 -0.62 6.79 11.13
C HIS A 70 -1.33 6.23 9.90
N GLU A 71 -0.86 5.14 9.31
CA GLU A 71 -1.47 4.49 8.14
C GLU A 71 -2.88 3.98 8.45
N THR A 72 -3.11 3.44 9.66
CA THR A 72 -4.44 3.05 10.14
C THR A 72 -5.38 4.26 10.19
N ALA A 73 -4.92 5.39 10.72
CA ALA A 73 -5.72 6.61 10.79
C ALA A 73 -6.04 7.22 9.40
N LEU A 74 -5.12 7.09 8.42
CA LEU A 74 -5.37 7.49 7.03
C LEU A 74 -6.36 6.55 6.35
N THR A 75 -6.22 5.25 6.58
CA THR A 75 -7.12 4.22 6.03
C THR A 75 -8.54 4.40 6.59
N ASP A 76 -8.67 4.62 7.88
CA ASP A 76 -9.95 4.91 8.53
C ASP A 76 -10.61 6.17 7.93
N ALA A 77 -9.85 7.25 7.80
CA ALA A 77 -10.33 8.47 7.16
C ALA A 77 -10.77 8.27 5.69
N MET A 78 -10.08 7.40 4.94
CA MET A 78 -10.44 7.08 3.57
C MET A 78 -11.74 6.25 3.50
N ILE A 79 -11.90 5.26 4.37
CA ILE A 79 -13.05 4.36 4.37
C ILE A 79 -14.30 5.02 4.97
N ASN A 80 -14.15 5.68 6.13
CA ASN A 80 -15.25 6.19 6.95
C ASN A 80 -15.47 7.71 6.81
N GLY A 81 -14.58 8.41 6.08
CA GLY A 81 -14.70 9.82 5.84
C GLY A 81 -13.85 10.71 6.76
N THR A 82 -13.75 11.97 6.40
CA THR A 82 -12.99 12.97 7.15
C THR A 82 -13.65 14.35 7.04
N GLY A 83 -13.87 15.02 8.18
CA GLY A 83 -14.60 16.29 8.23
C GLY A 83 -16.02 16.13 7.71
N ASN A 84 -16.38 16.88 6.66
CA ASN A 84 -17.70 16.79 6.00
C ASN A 84 -17.68 15.95 4.72
N LEU A 85 -16.58 15.26 4.45
CA LEU A 85 -16.45 14.39 3.27
C LEU A 85 -16.87 12.96 3.63
N PRO A 86 -17.80 12.34 2.87
CA PRO A 86 -18.17 10.96 3.04
C PRO A 86 -16.96 10.06 2.73
N GLY A 87 -16.86 8.96 3.46
CA GLY A 87 -15.88 7.93 3.17
C GLY A 87 -16.29 7.05 1.98
N LEU A 88 -15.35 6.25 1.50
CA LEU A 88 -15.63 5.31 0.40
C LEU A 88 -16.79 4.36 0.71
N ALA A 89 -16.94 3.96 1.97
CA ALA A 89 -18.03 3.07 2.40
C ALA A 89 -19.42 3.71 2.34
N GLU A 90 -19.49 5.05 2.33
CA GLU A 90 -20.74 5.83 2.25
C GLU A 90 -21.08 6.26 0.81
N MET A 91 -20.16 6.11 -0.14
CA MET A 91 -20.37 6.50 -1.53
C MET A 91 -21.19 5.45 -2.27
N ALA A 92 -22.31 5.85 -2.84
CA ALA A 92 -23.16 4.94 -3.61
C ALA A 92 -22.40 4.31 -4.78
N GLY A 93 -22.56 3.00 -4.96
CA GLY A 93 -21.92 2.25 -6.03
C GLY A 93 -20.42 2.00 -5.84
N VAL A 94 -19.79 2.49 -4.78
CA VAL A 94 -18.39 2.20 -4.46
C VAL A 94 -18.29 0.94 -3.60
N HIS A 95 -17.49 -0.02 -4.03
CA HIS A 95 -17.29 -1.30 -3.34
C HIS A 95 -15.83 -1.47 -2.94
N ILE A 96 -15.60 -1.76 -1.67
CA ILE A 96 -14.26 -1.99 -1.10
C ILE A 96 -13.99 -3.50 -1.09
N ILE A 97 -12.97 -3.93 -1.83
CA ILE A 97 -12.54 -5.33 -1.86
C ILE A 97 -11.91 -5.70 -0.52
N GLY A 98 -12.37 -6.79 0.07
CA GLY A 98 -11.97 -7.24 1.41
C GLY A 98 -12.76 -6.61 2.56
N GLY A 99 -13.84 -5.85 2.23
CA GLY A 99 -14.75 -5.23 3.20
C GLY A 99 -14.21 -3.95 3.84
N ALA A 100 -15.10 -3.12 4.36
CA ALA A 100 -14.74 -1.89 5.07
C ALA A 100 -14.16 -2.21 6.47
N ASP A 101 -14.76 -3.16 7.19
CA ASP A 101 -14.41 -3.53 8.57
C ASP A 101 -13.34 -4.63 8.63
N ASN A 102 -12.20 -4.40 8.01
CA ASN A 102 -11.09 -5.35 8.03
C ASN A 102 -9.97 -4.88 8.97
N PRO A 103 -9.84 -5.43 10.19
CA PRO A 103 -8.83 -5.00 11.16
C PRO A 103 -7.41 -5.37 10.77
N ALA A 104 -7.24 -6.28 9.80
CA ALA A 104 -5.92 -6.64 9.26
C ALA A 104 -5.52 -5.80 8.05
N ARG A 105 -6.28 -4.76 7.73
CA ARG A 105 -5.96 -3.87 6.61
C ARG A 105 -4.77 -2.98 6.96
N GLU A 106 -3.80 -2.99 6.07
CA GLU A 106 -2.67 -2.06 6.08
C GLU A 106 -2.98 -0.83 5.21
N GLY A 107 -2.02 0.04 4.93
CA GLY A 107 -2.17 1.28 4.16
C GLY A 107 -2.53 1.09 2.67
N LEU A 108 -3.46 0.17 2.38
CA LEU A 108 -3.91 -0.15 1.03
C LEU A 108 -5.41 -0.40 0.98
N VAL A 109 -6.10 0.26 0.04
CA VAL A 109 -7.52 0.03 -0.27
C VAL A 109 -7.65 -0.32 -1.75
N ALA A 110 -8.28 -1.45 -2.04
CA ALA A 110 -8.70 -1.83 -3.38
C ALA A 110 -10.21 -1.65 -3.51
N LEU A 111 -10.66 -1.05 -4.62
CA LEU A 111 -12.07 -0.73 -4.83
C LEU A 111 -12.48 -0.83 -6.31
N TYR A 112 -13.77 -0.91 -6.55
CA TYR A 112 -14.38 -0.69 -7.85
C TYR A 112 -15.66 0.13 -7.71
N ILE A 113 -16.17 0.67 -8.81
CA ILE A 113 -17.42 1.46 -8.86
C ILE A 113 -18.38 0.79 -9.84
N ASP A 114 -19.64 0.67 -9.47
CA ASP A 114 -20.67 0.11 -10.33
C ASP A 114 -20.76 0.88 -11.66
N ASN A 115 -20.77 0.15 -12.76
CA ASN A 115 -20.89 0.67 -14.12
C ASN A 115 -19.80 1.67 -14.55
N VAL A 116 -18.69 1.79 -13.80
CA VAL A 116 -17.53 2.61 -14.16
C VAL A 116 -16.30 1.73 -14.28
N ALA A 117 -15.70 1.70 -15.45
CA ALA A 117 -14.49 0.90 -15.66
C ALA A 117 -13.35 1.42 -14.75
N SER A 118 -12.65 0.50 -14.06
CA SER A 118 -11.57 0.88 -13.12
C SER A 118 -10.44 1.66 -13.81
N VAL A 119 -10.22 1.44 -15.10
CA VAL A 119 -9.24 2.22 -15.89
C VAL A 119 -9.67 3.69 -16.04
N ASP A 120 -10.96 3.96 -16.17
CA ASP A 120 -11.48 5.33 -16.29
C ASP A 120 -11.41 6.05 -14.94
N VAL A 121 -11.69 5.36 -13.83
CA VAL A 121 -11.49 5.90 -12.48
C VAL A 121 -10.03 6.29 -12.25
N VAL A 122 -9.07 5.40 -12.58
CA VAL A 122 -7.64 5.69 -12.45
C VAL A 122 -7.24 6.88 -13.33
N SER A 123 -7.76 6.96 -14.55
CA SER A 123 -7.49 8.06 -15.48
C SER A 123 -8.02 9.40 -14.96
N ALA A 124 -9.25 9.41 -14.42
CA ALA A 124 -9.87 10.60 -13.84
C ALA A 124 -9.12 11.10 -12.57
N LEU A 125 -8.67 10.18 -11.71
CA LEU A 125 -7.84 10.51 -10.55
C LEU A 125 -6.48 11.07 -10.96
N ASN A 126 -5.82 10.44 -11.94
CA ASN A 126 -4.54 10.91 -12.48
C ASN A 126 -4.65 12.31 -13.10
N ALA A 127 -5.75 12.62 -13.79
CA ALA A 127 -6.01 13.95 -14.36
C ALA A 127 -6.13 15.04 -13.28
N GLN A 128 -6.46 14.65 -12.04
CA GLN A 128 -6.52 15.54 -10.87
C GLN A 128 -5.22 15.49 -10.02
N GLY A 129 -4.13 14.88 -10.54
CA GLY A 129 -2.86 14.77 -9.85
C GLY A 129 -2.82 13.71 -8.74
N ILE A 130 -3.84 12.84 -8.66
CA ILE A 130 -3.93 11.77 -7.65
C ILE A 130 -3.50 10.46 -8.28
N ARG A 131 -2.30 10.02 -7.97
CA ARG A 131 -1.73 8.80 -8.54
C ARG A 131 -2.26 7.56 -7.84
N THR A 132 -3.01 6.75 -8.58
CA THR A 132 -3.50 5.45 -8.16
C THR A 132 -3.06 4.36 -9.14
N HIS A 133 -3.35 3.11 -8.86
CA HIS A 133 -2.91 1.99 -9.68
C HIS A 133 -4.07 1.13 -10.14
N LEU A 134 -4.14 0.84 -11.45
CA LEU A 134 -5.05 -0.15 -12.01
C LEU A 134 -4.49 -1.56 -11.76
N ARG A 135 -5.28 -2.41 -11.13
CA ARG A 135 -5.05 -3.86 -11.10
C ARG A 135 -5.97 -4.53 -12.10
N LYS A 136 -5.43 -5.37 -12.96
CA LYS A 136 -6.17 -6.15 -13.95
C LYS A 136 -6.32 -7.60 -13.47
N ALA A 137 -7.34 -8.29 -13.94
CA ALA A 137 -7.49 -9.73 -13.75
C ALA A 137 -6.46 -10.48 -14.61
N ASP A 138 -5.21 -10.43 -14.18
CA ASP A 138 -4.06 -11.10 -14.79
C ASP A 138 -3.56 -12.23 -13.87
N HIS A 139 -2.43 -12.84 -14.21
CA HIS A 139 -1.81 -13.91 -13.43
C HIS A 139 -1.43 -13.53 -11.99
N TYR A 140 -1.38 -12.23 -11.65
CA TYR A 140 -1.16 -11.77 -10.27
C TYR A 140 -2.45 -11.53 -9.49
N SER A 141 -3.42 -10.88 -10.13
CA SER A 141 -4.63 -10.39 -9.44
C SER A 141 -5.89 -11.16 -9.81
N GLY A 142 -5.85 -12.03 -10.84
CA GLY A 142 -7.00 -12.82 -11.29
C GLY A 142 -7.57 -13.71 -10.19
N ASN A 143 -6.74 -14.29 -9.33
CA ASN A 143 -7.22 -15.10 -8.21
C ASN A 143 -8.19 -14.38 -7.27
N ILE A 144 -8.13 -13.05 -7.23
CA ILE A 144 -9.04 -12.19 -6.43
C ILE A 144 -10.16 -11.62 -7.30
N LEU A 145 -9.85 -11.18 -8.53
CA LEU A 145 -10.78 -10.44 -9.37
C LEU A 145 -11.73 -11.36 -10.15
N ASP A 146 -11.27 -12.50 -10.64
CA ASP A 146 -12.10 -13.45 -11.39
C ASP A 146 -13.29 -13.98 -10.59
N PRO A 147 -13.14 -14.39 -9.30
CA PRO A 147 -14.28 -14.78 -8.48
C PRO A 147 -15.31 -13.67 -8.22
N LEU A 148 -14.89 -12.41 -8.35
CA LEU A 148 -15.75 -11.24 -8.22
C LEU A 148 -16.37 -10.80 -9.56
N GLY A 149 -16.00 -11.44 -10.67
CA GLY A 149 -16.44 -11.08 -12.02
C GLY A 149 -15.91 -9.73 -12.48
N LEU A 150 -14.74 -9.31 -12.00
CA LEU A 150 -14.14 -8.01 -12.25
C LEU A 150 -12.95 -8.12 -13.21
N ASP A 151 -12.93 -7.32 -14.27
CA ASP A 151 -11.78 -7.19 -15.17
C ASP A 151 -10.61 -6.41 -14.54
N GLY A 152 -10.90 -5.63 -13.51
CA GLY A 152 -9.90 -4.83 -12.80
C GLY A 152 -10.45 -4.12 -11.58
N CYS A 153 -9.55 -3.56 -10.77
CA CYS A 153 -9.90 -2.69 -9.66
C CYS A 153 -8.92 -1.52 -9.53
N VAL A 154 -9.33 -0.48 -8.83
CA VAL A 154 -8.48 0.64 -8.44
C VAL A 154 -7.77 0.26 -7.14
N ARG A 155 -6.44 0.36 -7.11
CA ARG A 155 -5.65 0.21 -5.90
C ARG A 155 -5.12 1.57 -5.45
N VAL A 156 -5.50 1.96 -4.25
CA VAL A 156 -5.02 3.15 -3.56
C VAL A 156 -4.08 2.71 -2.45
N SER A 157 -2.88 3.24 -2.42
CA SER A 157 -1.88 2.92 -1.40
C SER A 157 -1.44 4.19 -0.70
N MET A 158 -1.30 4.09 0.60
CA MET A 158 -0.82 5.16 1.47
C MET A 158 0.42 4.69 2.21
N CYS A 159 1.30 5.61 2.54
CA CYS A 159 2.46 5.39 3.36
C CYS A 159 2.53 6.47 4.45
N HIS A 160 3.44 6.29 5.39
CA HIS A 160 3.63 7.21 6.52
C HIS A 160 3.98 8.67 6.14
N TYR A 161 4.33 8.94 4.89
CA TYR A 161 4.56 10.30 4.37
C TYR A 161 3.32 10.95 3.74
N ASN A 162 2.19 10.21 3.62
CA ASN A 162 0.94 10.78 3.17
C ASN A 162 0.22 11.52 4.32
N SER A 163 -0.69 12.41 3.96
CA SER A 163 -1.39 13.30 4.87
C SER A 163 -2.92 13.14 4.80
N ARG A 164 -3.62 13.55 5.85
CA ARG A 164 -5.09 13.64 5.85
C ARG A 164 -5.62 14.58 4.77
N GLN A 165 -4.86 15.59 4.38
CA GLN A 165 -5.24 16.50 3.30
C GLN A 165 -5.27 15.78 1.95
N GLU A 166 -4.32 14.89 1.68
CA GLU A 166 -4.32 14.06 0.46
C GLU A 166 -5.51 13.09 0.45
N ILE A 167 -5.87 12.53 1.62
CA ILE A 167 -7.10 11.72 1.74
C ILE A 167 -8.35 12.57 1.42
N ALA A 168 -8.44 13.79 1.93
CA ALA A 168 -9.56 14.67 1.63
C ALA A 168 -9.63 15.03 0.12
N GLN A 169 -8.50 15.27 -0.52
CA GLN A 169 -8.43 15.48 -1.98
C GLN A 169 -8.91 14.25 -2.73
N PHE A 170 -8.44 13.07 -2.34
CA PHE A 170 -8.87 11.80 -2.94
C PHE A 170 -10.39 11.58 -2.78
N LEU A 171 -10.93 11.74 -1.58
CA LEU A 171 -12.38 11.57 -1.34
C LEU A 171 -13.23 12.58 -2.12
N THR A 172 -12.74 13.83 -2.25
CA THR A 172 -13.41 14.84 -3.10
C THR A 172 -13.47 14.42 -4.56
N ALA A 173 -12.36 13.90 -5.09
CA ALA A 173 -12.31 13.39 -6.47
C ALA A 173 -13.18 12.15 -6.65
N MET A 174 -13.15 11.20 -5.70
CA MET A 174 -13.96 9.99 -5.74
C MET A 174 -15.46 10.29 -5.71
N LYS A 175 -15.90 11.26 -4.88
CA LYS A 175 -17.29 11.70 -4.85
C LYS A 175 -17.76 12.21 -6.22
N GLN A 176 -16.93 12.98 -6.94
CA GLN A 176 -17.26 13.47 -8.28
C GLN A 176 -17.31 12.35 -9.32
N ILE A 177 -16.46 11.33 -9.18
CA ILE A 177 -16.42 10.18 -10.09
C ILE A 177 -17.60 9.23 -9.83
N ALA A 178 -17.93 8.98 -8.57
CA ALA A 178 -19.04 8.09 -8.21
C ALA A 178 -20.42 8.71 -8.46
N ASP A 179 -20.55 10.03 -8.34
CA ASP A 179 -21.80 10.76 -8.60
C ASP A 179 -21.54 12.00 -9.49
N PRO A 180 -21.46 11.80 -10.83
CA PRO A 180 -21.19 12.89 -11.77
C PRO A 180 -22.27 13.97 -11.81
N ASP A 181 -23.48 13.67 -11.35
CA ASP A 181 -24.62 14.58 -11.39
C ASP A 181 -24.78 15.40 -10.10
N ALA A 182 -24.13 15.00 -9.01
CA ALA A 182 -24.16 15.74 -7.73
C ALA A 182 -23.63 17.20 -7.83
N GLY A 183 -22.83 17.51 -8.87
CA GLY A 183 -22.27 18.85 -9.13
C GLY A 183 -23.07 19.71 -10.10
N ARG A 184 -24.13 19.17 -10.75
CA ARG A 184 -24.91 19.88 -11.78
C ARG A 184 -26.17 20.56 -11.25
N GLY A 185 -26.49 20.42 -9.96
CA GLY A 185 -27.73 20.90 -9.34
C GLY A 185 -27.58 22.06 -8.35
N ALA A 186 -26.46 22.81 -8.37
CA ALA A 186 -26.26 23.96 -7.49
C ALA A 186 -26.11 25.27 -8.29
#